data_8cf18156cf2f8ff463ce58129b346fa7
#
_entry.id   8cf18156cf2f8ff463ce58129b346fa7
#
_cell.length_a   1.000
_cell.length_b   1.000
_cell.length_c   1.000
_cell.angle_alpha   90.00
_cell.angle_beta   90.00
_cell.angle_gamma   90.00
#
_symmetry.space_group_name_H-M   'P 1'
#
loop_
_entity.id
_entity.type
_entity.pdbx_description
1 polymer ?
#
loop_
_entity_poly.entity_id
_entity_poly.type
_entity_poly.pdbx_seq_one_letter_code
_entity_poly.pdbx_strand_id
1 'polypeptide(L)'
;MRQKQARKGFHSWALGASGLLAVCAASTAPAQTAVPALPQPTVVGSGYLNPWAIAPLPDKRFLLTERGGKLWLLDADGRKQSELQGVPKVVDAGQGGLLDVVADSQFASNRRIYFCFSEAGPQAGTNSTALATARIAADERQLDEVKVLFSQRPKAKSNAHFGCRIAETPDGNLFLSLGDRFSLRNDAQTLNNHHGKLVRIAKDGSVPKDNPYVGRQDALPEIYSYGHRNSQGLAVAADGSLWQHEHGPQGGDEINRPQPGKNYGWPVITYGEEYGGGKIGEGTQKAGMEQPLHYWVPSIAPSGMAFVTSDRYGPAWKGSLLVGGLKSRSVAQLTVKDGKVTGEKRLYESLGERIRDVRQGADGLVYLLTDGPDGKLIRLTPSGT
;
A
#
# COMPACT_ATOMS: atom_id res chain seq x y z
N MET A 1 -5.76 -83.79 -33.03
CA MET A 1 -4.84 -84.84 -33.61
C MET A 1 -3.48 -84.72 -32.91
N ARG A 2 -3.10 -85.88 -32.31
CA ARG A 2 -1.74 -86.36 -31.96
C ARG A 2 -0.82 -85.43 -31.20
N GLN A 3 -0.60 -85.59 -29.86
CA GLN A 3 0.21 -86.69 -29.20
C GLN A 3 1.69 -86.72 -29.62
N LYS A 4 2.60 -86.45 -28.65
CA LYS A 4 3.54 -87.43 -28.01
C LYS A 4 4.52 -86.65 -27.16
N GLN A 5 4.61 -86.78 -25.83
CA GLN A 5 5.39 -87.83 -25.08
C GLN A 5 6.85 -87.91 -25.56
N ALA A 6 7.85 -87.97 -24.80
CA ALA A 6 8.23 -88.19 -23.40
C ALA A 6 9.76 -88.18 -23.32
N ARG A 7 10.41 -87.88 -22.25
CA ARG A 7 11.25 -88.79 -21.41
C ARG A 7 12.33 -88.01 -20.60
N LYS A 8 12.25 -88.17 -19.39
CA LYS A 8 13.13 -88.39 -18.24
C LYS A 8 14.68 -88.34 -18.49
N GLY A 9 15.34 -87.67 -17.56
CA GLY A 9 16.78 -87.86 -17.20
C GLY A 9 17.07 -87.25 -15.84
N PHE A 10 17.17 -88.13 -14.84
CA PHE A 10 17.68 -87.82 -13.49
C PHE A 10 19.18 -87.56 -13.54
N HIS A 11 19.68 -86.58 -12.86
CA HIS A 11 20.96 -86.71 -12.07
C HIS A 11 21.05 -85.65 -10.98
N SER A 12 21.54 -86.11 -9.92
CA SER A 12 21.57 -85.50 -8.57
C SER A 12 22.75 -84.58 -8.28
N TRP A 13 22.58 -83.80 -7.24
CA TRP A 13 23.58 -83.31 -6.28
C TRP A 13 24.41 -82.08 -6.66
N ALA A 14 24.15 -80.93 -5.90
CA ALA A 14 25.14 -80.35 -4.99
C ALA A 14 24.54 -79.20 -4.21
N LEU A 15 24.63 -79.27 -2.88
CA LEU A 15 24.31 -78.18 -1.95
C LEU A 15 25.29 -76.99 -2.13
N GLY A 16 24.79 -75.85 -2.37
CA GLY A 16 25.52 -74.58 -2.28
C GLY A 16 24.70 -73.58 -1.45
N ALA A 17 25.12 -73.39 -0.21
CA ALA A 17 24.51 -72.34 0.68
C ALA A 17 25.00 -71.01 0.17
N SER A 18 24.08 -70.22 -0.41
CA SER A 18 24.28 -68.82 -0.74
C SER A 18 23.48 -67.93 0.22
N GLY A 19 24.19 -67.25 1.11
CA GLY A 19 23.61 -66.27 2.02
C GLY A 19 23.00 -65.08 1.25
N LEU A 20 21.69 -64.86 1.43
CA LEU A 20 21.04 -63.64 0.99
C LEU A 20 21.43 -62.52 1.96
N LEU A 21 22.26 -61.57 1.53
CA LEU A 21 22.42 -60.26 2.13
C LEU A 21 21.20 -59.43 1.73
N ALA A 22 20.27 -59.27 2.67
CA ALA A 22 19.17 -58.29 2.53
C ALA A 22 19.73 -56.88 2.67
N VAL A 23 19.93 -56.18 1.57
CA VAL A 23 20.22 -54.74 1.56
C VAL A 23 18.92 -54.00 1.86
N CYS A 24 18.74 -53.57 3.14
CA CYS A 24 17.72 -52.63 3.49
C CYS A 24 18.04 -51.25 2.86
N ALA A 25 17.47 -50.98 1.70
CA ALA A 25 17.46 -49.60 1.16
C ALA A 25 16.55 -48.75 2.05
N ALA A 26 17.18 -47.97 2.93
CA ALA A 26 16.44 -46.90 3.66
C ALA A 26 16.05 -45.85 2.65
N SER A 27 14.76 -45.84 2.25
CA SER A 27 14.18 -44.75 1.49
C SER A 27 14.08 -43.53 2.40
N THR A 28 15.01 -42.58 2.25
CA THR A 28 14.86 -41.24 2.83
C THR A 28 13.74 -40.53 2.10
N ALA A 29 12.53 -40.49 2.67
CA ALA A 29 11.49 -39.61 2.22
C ALA A 29 12.03 -38.17 2.23
N PRO A 30 11.83 -37.37 1.17
CA PRO A 30 12.23 -35.98 1.19
C PRO A 30 11.50 -35.29 2.37
N ALA A 31 12.29 -34.59 3.19
CA ALA A 31 11.74 -33.80 4.27
C ALA A 31 10.71 -32.82 3.67
N GLN A 32 9.46 -32.99 3.99
CA GLN A 32 8.39 -32.08 3.64
C GLN A 32 8.74 -30.74 4.28
N THR A 33 9.20 -29.77 3.48
CA THR A 33 9.46 -28.41 3.97
C THR A 33 8.15 -27.87 4.51
N ALA A 34 8.04 -27.79 5.83
CA ALA A 34 6.86 -27.23 6.49
C ALA A 34 6.60 -25.83 5.89
N VAL A 35 5.40 -25.62 5.37
CA VAL A 35 4.98 -24.29 4.93
C VAL A 35 5.06 -23.39 6.16
N PRO A 36 5.82 -22.28 6.14
CA PRO A 36 5.91 -21.40 7.30
C PRO A 36 4.51 -20.98 7.74
N ALA A 37 4.23 -21.13 9.03
CA ALA A 37 2.94 -20.73 9.57
C ALA A 37 2.73 -19.22 9.36
N LEU A 38 1.49 -18.83 9.05
CA LEU A 38 1.11 -17.44 8.83
C LEU A 38 1.33 -16.64 10.14
N PRO A 39 1.93 -15.43 10.10
CA PRO A 39 2.05 -14.55 11.27
C PRO A 39 0.71 -14.35 11.96
N GLN A 40 0.73 -14.42 13.29
CA GLN A 40 -0.49 -14.37 14.10
C GLN A 40 -0.99 -12.92 14.26
N PRO A 41 -2.25 -12.61 13.89
CA PRO A 41 -2.82 -11.28 14.10
C PRO A 41 -3.25 -11.13 15.57
N THR A 42 -2.83 -10.04 16.21
CA THR A 42 -3.21 -9.69 17.58
C THR A 42 -3.69 -8.24 17.61
N VAL A 43 -4.90 -8.01 18.11
CA VAL A 43 -5.41 -6.66 18.36
C VAL A 43 -4.61 -6.07 19.52
N VAL A 44 -3.88 -4.98 19.26
CA VAL A 44 -3.08 -4.25 20.26
C VAL A 44 -3.74 -2.93 20.67
N GLY A 45 -4.61 -2.36 19.82
CA GLY A 45 -5.36 -1.14 20.12
C GLY A 45 -6.73 -1.16 19.46
N SER A 46 -7.70 -0.44 20.02
CA SER A 46 -9.08 -0.36 19.50
C SER A 46 -9.78 0.94 19.93
N GLY A 47 -11.03 1.14 19.46
CA GLY A 47 -11.81 2.33 19.80
C GLY A 47 -11.39 3.57 19.02
N TYR A 48 -10.85 3.41 17.80
CA TYR A 48 -10.49 4.51 16.93
C TYR A 48 -11.67 4.90 16.04
N LEU A 49 -12.01 6.18 16.03
CA LEU A 49 -13.18 6.66 15.30
C LEU A 49 -12.84 6.98 13.83
N ASN A 50 -13.25 6.12 12.91
CA ASN A 50 -12.95 6.23 11.49
C ASN A 50 -11.46 6.55 11.22
N PRO A 51 -10.53 5.72 11.71
CA PRO A 51 -9.11 5.97 11.53
C PRO A 51 -8.73 5.87 10.06
N TRP A 52 -7.72 6.65 9.63
CA TRP A 52 -7.31 6.64 8.24
C TRP A 52 -5.86 6.19 8.03
N ALA A 53 -4.93 6.60 8.89
CA ALA A 53 -3.54 6.21 8.79
C ALA A 53 -2.89 6.06 10.16
N ILE A 54 -1.84 5.24 10.22
CA ILE A 54 -0.86 5.20 11.29
C ILE A 54 0.52 5.55 10.75
N ALA A 55 1.31 6.30 11.53
CA ALA A 55 2.74 6.51 11.27
C ALA A 55 3.54 5.91 12.42
N PRO A 56 4.35 4.86 12.18
CA PRO A 56 5.29 4.36 13.17
C PRO A 56 6.34 5.42 13.52
N LEU A 57 6.65 5.57 14.81
CA LEU A 57 7.71 6.42 15.32
C LEU A 57 8.96 5.59 15.70
N PRO A 58 10.16 6.20 15.72
CA PRO A 58 11.41 5.48 16.05
C PRO A 58 11.42 4.81 17.43
N ASP A 59 10.66 5.31 18.38
CA ASP A 59 10.51 4.82 19.74
C ASP A 59 9.41 3.74 19.90
N LYS A 60 8.94 3.16 18.79
CA LYS A 60 7.88 2.15 18.70
C LYS A 60 6.48 2.65 19.00
N ARG A 61 6.30 3.93 19.24
CA ARG A 61 4.98 4.57 19.32
C ARG A 61 4.40 4.80 17.94
N PHE A 62 3.16 5.33 17.88
CA PHE A 62 2.51 5.62 16.61
C PHE A 62 1.80 6.98 16.66
N LEU A 63 1.70 7.62 15.50
CA LEU A 63 0.68 8.62 15.26
C LEU A 63 -0.51 7.95 14.59
N LEU A 64 -1.72 8.40 14.93
CA LEU A 64 -2.96 7.92 14.34
C LEU A 64 -3.81 9.11 13.92
N THR A 65 -4.30 9.11 12.68
CA THR A 65 -5.30 10.08 12.21
C THR A 65 -6.70 9.49 12.28
N GLU A 66 -7.64 10.28 12.78
CA GLU A 66 -9.08 10.03 12.65
C GLU A 66 -9.66 11.07 11.68
N ARG A 67 -10.49 10.63 10.73
CA ARG A 67 -11.00 11.48 9.63
C ARG A 67 -11.64 12.76 10.09
N GLY A 68 -12.29 12.76 11.25
CA GLY A 68 -12.90 13.95 11.87
C GLY A 68 -11.93 15.08 12.24
N GLY A 69 -10.61 14.91 11.99
CA GLY A 69 -9.60 15.94 12.23
C GLY A 69 -8.78 15.74 13.50
N LYS A 70 -8.87 14.59 14.17
CA LYS A 70 -8.06 14.27 15.34
C LYS A 70 -6.78 13.56 14.96
N LEU A 71 -5.67 14.02 15.54
CA LEU A 71 -4.36 13.39 15.47
C LEU A 71 -3.96 12.91 16.87
N TRP A 72 -3.74 11.62 17.00
CA TRP A 72 -3.40 10.99 18.27
C TRP A 72 -1.95 10.52 18.29
N LEU A 73 -1.30 10.68 19.45
CA LEU A 73 -0.12 9.92 19.81
C LEU A 73 -0.56 8.66 20.55
N LEU A 74 -0.11 7.50 20.07
CA LEU A 74 -0.37 6.19 20.67
C LEU A 74 0.92 5.64 21.29
N ASP A 75 0.80 4.85 22.36
CA ASP A 75 1.92 4.05 22.87
C ASP A 75 2.21 2.82 21.96
N ALA A 76 3.21 2.04 22.34
CA ALA A 76 3.61 0.84 21.59
C ALA A 76 2.53 -0.28 21.58
N ASP A 77 1.58 -0.22 22.49
CA ASP A 77 0.44 -1.12 22.58
C ASP A 77 -0.83 -0.52 21.91
N GLY A 78 -0.69 0.57 21.17
CA GLY A 78 -1.80 1.21 20.46
C GLY A 78 -2.77 2.00 21.34
N ARG A 79 -2.47 2.25 22.63
CA ARG A 79 -3.35 3.04 23.50
C ARG A 79 -3.16 4.52 23.24
N LYS A 80 -4.26 5.28 23.15
CA LYS A 80 -4.22 6.75 23.02
C LYS A 80 -3.57 7.37 24.26
N GLN A 81 -2.45 8.11 24.04
CA GLN A 81 -1.71 8.84 25.07
C GLN A 81 -2.15 10.30 25.12
N SER A 82 -2.15 10.98 23.97
CA SER A 82 -2.55 12.38 23.86
C SER A 82 -3.15 12.68 22.48
N GLU A 83 -4.12 13.60 22.47
CA GLU A 83 -4.57 14.26 21.25
C GLU A 83 -3.66 15.45 20.97
N LEU A 84 -3.03 15.47 19.80
CA LEU A 84 -2.16 16.55 19.37
C LEU A 84 -3.00 17.70 18.81
N GLN A 85 -3.11 18.79 19.56
CA GLN A 85 -3.85 19.98 19.15
C GLN A 85 -3.11 20.77 18.06
N GLY A 86 -3.82 21.59 17.28
CA GLY A 86 -3.22 22.43 16.24
C GLY A 86 -3.35 21.88 14.82
N VAL A 87 -4.03 20.75 14.62
CA VAL A 87 -4.40 20.30 13.28
C VAL A 87 -5.31 21.36 12.61
N PRO A 88 -5.02 21.77 11.36
CA PRO A 88 -5.91 22.69 10.64
C PRO A 88 -7.33 22.14 10.53
N LYS A 89 -8.32 23.05 10.42
CA LYS A 89 -9.71 22.65 10.21
C LYS A 89 -9.84 21.83 8.91
N VAL A 90 -10.37 20.62 9.01
CA VAL A 90 -10.59 19.71 7.89
C VAL A 90 -12.04 19.78 7.40
N VAL A 91 -12.27 19.44 6.13
CA VAL A 91 -13.62 19.18 5.60
C VAL A 91 -13.91 17.68 5.74
N ASP A 92 -14.55 17.28 6.85
CA ASP A 92 -14.97 15.89 7.08
C ASP A 92 -16.28 15.62 6.33
N ALA A 93 -16.17 15.35 5.03
CA ALA A 93 -17.30 15.06 4.16
C ALA A 93 -16.97 13.98 3.14
N GLY A 94 -17.80 12.95 3.05
CA GLY A 94 -17.61 11.81 2.16
C GLY A 94 -16.32 11.06 2.45
N GLN A 95 -15.35 11.13 1.53
CA GLN A 95 -14.01 10.53 1.69
C GLN A 95 -12.97 11.50 2.28
N GLY A 96 -13.35 12.75 2.53
CA GLY A 96 -12.47 13.78 3.08
C GLY A 96 -12.28 13.66 4.59
N GLY A 97 -11.43 14.53 5.15
CA GLY A 97 -11.08 14.60 6.56
C GLY A 97 -9.58 14.79 6.77
N LEU A 98 -9.07 14.42 7.95
CA LEU A 98 -7.65 14.22 8.21
C LEU A 98 -7.28 12.81 7.74
N LEU A 99 -6.34 12.71 6.81
CA LEU A 99 -6.09 11.48 6.06
C LEU A 99 -4.70 10.90 6.40
N ASP A 100 -3.71 10.98 5.52
CA ASP A 100 -2.41 10.37 5.80
C ASP A 100 -1.56 11.19 6.77
N VAL A 101 -0.67 10.50 7.47
CA VAL A 101 0.39 11.08 8.30
C VAL A 101 1.65 10.25 8.17
N VAL A 102 2.81 10.91 8.09
CA VAL A 102 4.13 10.28 8.10
C VAL A 102 5.07 11.07 8.99
N ALA A 103 5.97 10.38 9.68
CA ALA A 103 7.08 10.99 10.38
C ALA A 103 8.20 11.32 9.38
N ASP A 104 8.88 12.47 9.58
CA ASP A 104 10.10 12.81 8.86
C ASP A 104 11.18 11.75 9.08
N SER A 105 11.98 11.44 8.07
CA SER A 105 13.10 10.48 8.20
C SER A 105 14.08 10.82 9.32
N GLN A 106 14.14 12.10 9.73
CA GLN A 106 14.94 12.61 10.85
C GLN A 106 14.09 12.90 12.10
N PHE A 107 12.92 12.28 12.23
CA PHE A 107 11.97 12.54 13.32
C PHE A 107 12.62 12.47 14.72
N ALA A 108 13.54 11.53 14.95
CA ALA A 108 14.22 11.39 16.24
C ALA A 108 14.94 12.67 16.68
N SER A 109 15.41 13.49 15.75
CA SER A 109 16.11 14.75 16.03
C SER A 109 15.23 15.99 15.88
N ASN A 110 14.30 16.01 14.90
CA ASN A 110 13.55 17.21 14.55
C ASN A 110 12.07 17.17 14.97
N ARG A 111 11.53 15.99 15.33
CA ARG A 111 10.13 15.75 15.72
C ARG A 111 9.12 16.22 14.67
N ARG A 112 9.54 16.32 13.40
CA ARG A 112 8.72 16.81 12.30
C ARG A 112 7.84 15.70 11.72
N ILE A 113 6.63 16.09 11.34
CA ILE A 113 5.65 15.23 10.67
C ILE A 113 5.11 15.93 9.44
N TYR A 114 4.59 15.13 8.52
CA TYR A 114 3.83 15.59 7.37
C TYR A 114 2.46 14.92 7.43
N PHE A 115 1.40 15.68 7.18
CA PHE A 115 0.05 15.13 7.17
C PHE A 115 -0.78 15.77 6.07
N CYS A 116 -1.70 14.98 5.55
CA CYS A 116 -2.52 15.33 4.41
C CYS A 116 -3.99 15.37 4.84
N PHE A 117 -4.72 16.38 4.36
CA PHE A 117 -6.10 16.60 4.77
C PHE A 117 -6.93 17.25 3.65
N SER A 118 -8.25 17.22 3.81
CA SER A 118 -9.18 17.95 2.96
C SER A 118 -9.33 19.39 3.45
N GLU A 119 -8.86 20.32 2.63
CA GLU A 119 -8.86 21.75 2.89
C GLU A 119 -10.08 22.43 2.22
N ALA A 120 -10.79 23.29 2.95
CA ALA A 120 -11.88 24.07 2.39
C ALA A 120 -11.38 25.06 1.32
N GLY A 121 -12.21 25.28 0.31
CA GLY A 121 -11.95 26.30 -0.71
C GLY A 121 -12.62 27.64 -0.38
N PRO A 122 -12.27 28.70 -1.15
CA PRO A 122 -12.84 30.02 -0.97
C PRO A 122 -14.33 30.09 -1.36
N GLN A 123 -14.78 29.21 -2.23
CA GLN A 123 -16.18 29.11 -2.62
C GLN A 123 -16.90 28.06 -1.76
N ALA A 124 -18.10 28.34 -1.34
CA ALA A 124 -18.91 27.44 -0.50
C ALA A 124 -19.03 26.04 -1.14
N GLY A 125 -18.77 24.99 -0.34
CA GLY A 125 -18.81 23.60 -0.76
C GLY A 125 -17.64 23.13 -1.61
N THR A 126 -16.65 23.99 -1.91
CA THR A 126 -15.41 23.56 -2.58
C THR A 126 -14.38 23.12 -1.55
N ASN A 127 -13.60 22.12 -1.93
CA ASN A 127 -12.50 21.59 -1.14
C ASN A 127 -11.45 20.94 -2.04
N SER A 128 -10.27 20.66 -1.47
CA SER A 128 -9.23 19.90 -2.14
C SER A 128 -8.28 19.26 -1.12
N THR A 129 -7.38 18.43 -1.61
CA THR A 129 -6.28 17.86 -0.85
C THR A 129 -5.23 18.92 -0.56
N ALA A 130 -4.76 18.98 0.71
CA ALA A 130 -3.63 19.80 1.13
C ALA A 130 -2.63 18.95 1.91
N LEU A 131 -1.35 19.31 1.82
CA LEU A 131 -0.24 18.74 2.60
C LEU A 131 0.29 19.80 3.53
N ALA A 132 0.39 19.47 4.81
CA ALA A 132 1.02 20.31 5.82
C ALA A 132 2.19 19.59 6.50
N THR A 133 3.08 20.39 7.08
CA THR A 133 4.09 19.95 8.03
C THR A 133 3.85 20.59 9.39
N ALA A 134 4.31 19.92 10.44
CA ALA A 134 4.35 20.45 11.80
C ALA A 134 5.49 19.80 12.58
N ARG A 135 5.81 20.38 13.73
CA ARG A 135 6.69 19.77 14.73
C ARG A 135 5.85 19.38 15.95
N ILE A 136 6.01 18.17 16.46
CA ILE A 136 5.37 17.77 17.72
C ILE A 136 6.10 18.50 18.86
N ALA A 137 5.36 19.28 19.65
CA ALA A 137 5.91 20.01 20.80
C ALA A 137 6.51 19.06 21.85
N ALA A 138 7.39 19.59 22.71
CA ALA A 138 8.07 18.79 23.73
C ALA A 138 7.12 18.17 24.76
N ASP A 139 5.98 18.81 25.02
CA ASP A 139 4.94 18.33 25.94
C ASP A 139 4.03 17.26 25.32
N GLU A 140 4.18 16.97 24.00
CA GLU A 140 3.42 15.98 23.24
C GLU A 140 1.90 16.20 23.25
N ARG A 141 1.45 17.46 23.37
CA ARG A 141 0.03 17.83 23.41
C ARG A 141 -0.39 18.71 22.26
N GLN A 142 0.57 19.31 21.53
CA GLN A 142 0.26 20.23 20.46
C GLN A 142 1.27 20.13 19.31
N LEU A 143 0.89 20.68 18.19
CA LEU A 143 1.69 20.86 17.00
C LEU A 143 2.22 22.30 16.97
N ASP A 144 3.54 22.45 16.88
CA ASP A 144 4.23 23.70 16.61
C ASP A 144 4.52 23.83 15.12
N GLU A 145 4.80 25.06 14.66
CA GLU A 145 5.28 25.35 13.30
C GLU A 145 4.39 24.75 12.20
N VAL A 146 3.07 24.73 12.41
CA VAL A 146 2.13 24.19 11.42
C VAL A 146 2.16 25.06 10.17
N LYS A 147 2.49 24.45 9.02
CA LYS A 147 2.58 25.14 7.72
C LYS A 147 2.00 24.27 6.62
N VAL A 148 1.09 24.83 5.83
CA VAL A 148 0.63 24.19 4.58
C VAL A 148 1.75 24.34 3.54
N LEU A 149 2.25 23.21 3.04
CA LEU A 149 3.31 23.13 2.03
C LEU A 149 2.75 23.11 0.61
N PHE A 150 1.58 22.49 0.44
CA PHE A 150 0.94 22.29 -0.86
C PHE A 150 -0.58 22.29 -0.73
N SER A 151 -1.26 22.82 -1.73
CA SER A 151 -2.72 22.80 -1.83
C SER A 151 -3.10 22.48 -3.28
N GLN A 152 -3.88 21.42 -3.47
CA GLN A 152 -4.38 20.98 -4.78
C GLN A 152 -5.26 22.07 -5.41
N ARG A 153 -5.04 22.39 -6.67
CA ARG A 153 -5.80 23.38 -7.44
C ARG A 153 -6.23 22.85 -8.82
N PRO A 154 -7.37 23.33 -9.35
CA PRO A 154 -8.39 24.14 -8.63
C PRO A 154 -9.08 23.33 -7.54
N LYS A 155 -9.73 24.02 -6.59
CA LYS A 155 -10.60 23.36 -5.61
C LYS A 155 -11.93 22.99 -6.27
N ALA A 156 -12.51 21.86 -5.87
CA ALA A 156 -13.67 21.26 -6.51
C ALA A 156 -14.85 21.06 -5.55
N LYS A 157 -16.06 21.13 -6.08
CA LYS A 157 -17.27 20.68 -5.37
C LYS A 157 -17.36 19.16 -5.46
N SER A 158 -16.55 18.45 -4.67
CA SER A 158 -16.54 17.00 -4.61
C SER A 158 -16.09 16.50 -3.25
N ASN A 159 -16.76 15.48 -2.74
CA ASN A 159 -16.43 14.81 -1.49
C ASN A 159 -15.80 13.42 -1.71
N ALA A 160 -15.30 13.16 -2.92
CA ALA A 160 -14.67 11.90 -3.30
C ALA A 160 -13.28 12.09 -3.95
N HIS A 161 -12.52 11.02 -4.02
CA HIS A 161 -11.24 10.89 -4.68
C HIS A 161 -10.24 12.00 -4.28
N PHE A 162 -9.83 11.98 -3.03
CA PHE A 162 -8.82 12.92 -2.51
C PHE A 162 -7.39 12.46 -2.80
N GLY A 163 -7.16 11.16 -3.03
CA GLY A 163 -5.81 10.60 -3.01
C GLY A 163 -5.24 10.66 -1.60
N CYS A 164 -4.26 11.57 -1.38
CA CYS A 164 -3.78 11.96 -0.04
C CYS A 164 -2.88 10.90 0.62
N ARG A 165 -2.07 10.18 -0.14
CA ARG A 165 -0.95 9.39 0.42
C ARG A 165 0.34 10.16 0.27
N ILE A 166 1.19 10.03 1.28
CA ILE A 166 2.49 10.70 1.38
C ILE A 166 3.59 9.65 1.38
N ALA A 167 4.66 9.91 0.64
CA ALA A 167 5.91 9.16 0.75
C ALA A 167 7.10 10.13 0.75
N GLU A 168 8.04 9.93 1.66
CA GLU A 168 9.34 10.57 1.63
C GLU A 168 10.32 9.63 0.93
N THR A 169 11.03 10.12 -0.06
CA THR A 169 12.04 9.37 -0.81
C THR A 169 13.45 9.64 -0.27
N PRO A 170 14.43 8.73 -0.54
CA PRO A 170 15.80 8.86 -0.01
C PRO A 170 16.52 10.17 -0.41
N ASP A 171 16.11 10.81 -1.49
CA ASP A 171 16.60 12.12 -1.92
C ASP A 171 16.02 13.31 -1.11
N GLY A 172 15.18 13.01 -0.10
CA GLY A 172 14.59 13.99 0.79
C GLY A 172 13.38 14.74 0.22
N ASN A 173 12.83 14.30 -0.91
CA ASN A 173 11.60 14.86 -1.46
C ASN A 173 10.35 14.16 -0.91
N LEU A 174 9.24 14.89 -0.96
CA LEU A 174 7.92 14.38 -0.61
C LEU A 174 7.11 14.15 -1.89
N PHE A 175 6.49 12.98 -1.97
CA PHE A 175 5.47 12.67 -2.94
C PHE A 175 4.10 12.70 -2.29
N LEU A 176 3.13 13.29 -2.98
CA LEU A 176 1.73 13.33 -2.57
C LEU A 176 0.84 12.89 -3.71
N SER A 177 0.00 11.89 -3.46
CA SER A 177 -0.98 11.44 -4.42
C SER A 177 -2.25 12.29 -4.37
N LEU A 178 -2.82 12.59 -5.54
CA LEU A 178 -3.99 13.44 -5.71
C LEU A 178 -5.03 12.74 -6.58
N GLY A 179 -6.26 12.70 -6.10
CA GLY A 179 -7.36 12.11 -6.85
C GLY A 179 -7.93 13.04 -7.93
N ASP A 180 -8.68 12.45 -8.86
CA ASP A 180 -9.38 13.13 -9.96
C ASP A 180 -10.66 13.82 -9.53
N ARG A 181 -11.00 13.80 -8.23
CA ARG A 181 -12.19 14.38 -7.63
C ARG A 181 -13.51 13.79 -8.17
N PHE A 182 -13.49 12.57 -8.72
CA PHE A 182 -14.59 11.79 -9.26
C PHE A 182 -15.22 12.38 -10.53
N SER A 183 -15.87 13.55 -10.42
CA SER A 183 -16.54 14.22 -11.54
C SER A 183 -15.60 14.91 -12.53
N LEU A 184 -14.33 15.12 -12.15
CA LEU A 184 -13.33 15.82 -12.94
C LEU A 184 -12.30 14.85 -13.56
N ARG A 185 -12.72 13.62 -13.82
CA ARG A 185 -11.83 12.55 -14.30
C ARG A 185 -11.03 12.91 -15.56
N ASN A 186 -11.59 13.73 -16.46
CA ASN A 186 -10.89 14.15 -17.68
C ASN A 186 -9.68 15.07 -17.39
N ASP A 187 -9.71 15.80 -16.28
CA ASP A 187 -8.60 16.64 -15.85
C ASP A 187 -7.34 15.83 -15.54
N ALA A 188 -7.47 14.51 -15.30
CA ALA A 188 -6.34 13.62 -15.10
C ALA A 188 -5.38 13.62 -16.30
N GLN A 189 -5.88 13.91 -17.51
CA GLN A 189 -5.10 13.95 -18.75
C GLN A 189 -4.50 15.33 -19.09
N THR A 190 -4.84 16.38 -18.35
CA THR A 190 -4.33 17.74 -18.59
C THR A 190 -3.33 18.15 -17.51
N LEU A 191 -2.40 19.06 -17.80
CA LEU A 191 -1.28 19.40 -16.91
C LEU A 191 -1.45 20.75 -16.20
N ASN A 192 -2.50 21.51 -16.50
CA ASN A 192 -2.80 22.82 -15.93
C ASN A 192 -3.59 22.78 -14.63
N ASN A 193 -3.73 21.58 -14.04
CA ASN A 193 -4.44 21.31 -12.78
C ASN A 193 -3.78 20.16 -12.04
N HIS A 194 -4.17 19.92 -10.77
CA HIS A 194 -3.65 18.83 -9.95
C HIS A 194 -4.60 17.63 -9.80
N HIS A 195 -5.69 17.55 -10.57
CA HIS A 195 -6.62 16.42 -10.47
C HIS A 195 -6.04 15.15 -11.11
N GLY A 196 -6.01 14.05 -10.38
CA GLY A 196 -5.46 12.77 -10.86
C GLY A 196 -3.95 12.82 -11.15
N LYS A 197 -3.20 13.39 -10.22
CA LYS A 197 -1.75 13.57 -10.31
C LYS A 197 -1.00 12.92 -9.15
N LEU A 198 0.25 12.62 -9.38
CA LEU A 198 1.25 12.49 -8.35
C LEU A 198 2.13 13.73 -8.41
N VAL A 199 2.29 14.43 -7.30
CA VAL A 199 3.16 15.61 -7.20
C VAL A 199 4.41 15.31 -6.38
N ARG A 200 5.53 15.99 -6.70
CA ARG A 200 6.78 15.94 -5.96
C ARG A 200 7.17 17.34 -5.53
N ILE A 201 7.41 17.52 -4.24
CA ILE A 201 7.85 18.77 -3.63
C ILE A 201 9.00 18.52 -2.64
N ALA A 202 9.79 19.53 -2.37
CA ALA A 202 10.76 19.49 -1.27
C ALA A 202 10.06 19.62 0.08
N LYS A 203 10.76 19.29 1.18
CA LYS A 203 10.24 19.35 2.56
C LYS A 203 9.84 20.76 3.02
N ASP A 204 10.32 21.81 2.39
CA ASP A 204 9.95 23.20 2.65
C ASP A 204 8.75 23.69 1.82
N GLY A 205 8.25 22.85 0.89
CA GLY A 205 7.16 23.10 -0.06
C GLY A 205 7.62 23.66 -1.41
N SER A 206 8.93 23.87 -1.61
CA SER A 206 9.46 24.31 -2.90
C SER A 206 9.38 23.20 -3.94
N VAL A 207 9.40 23.61 -5.24
CA VAL A 207 9.38 22.67 -6.35
C VAL A 207 10.81 22.27 -6.71
N PRO A 208 11.15 20.97 -6.70
CA PRO A 208 12.45 20.49 -7.17
C PRO A 208 12.72 20.90 -8.61
N LYS A 209 13.93 21.42 -8.89
CA LYS A 209 14.29 21.96 -10.22
C LYS A 209 14.29 20.92 -11.33
N ASP A 210 14.44 19.65 -10.97
CA ASP A 210 14.45 18.49 -11.85
C ASP A 210 13.07 17.82 -12.01
N ASN A 211 11.99 18.46 -11.52
CA ASN A 211 10.64 18.02 -11.85
C ASN A 211 10.37 18.11 -13.35
N PRO A 212 9.63 17.14 -13.93
CA PRO A 212 9.54 16.98 -15.39
C PRO A 212 8.87 18.15 -16.13
N TYR A 213 8.12 18.99 -15.41
CA TYR A 213 7.35 20.09 -16.03
C TYR A 213 7.82 21.48 -15.60
N VAL A 214 8.94 21.59 -14.90
CA VAL A 214 9.55 22.88 -14.56
C VAL A 214 9.88 23.65 -15.85
N GLY A 215 9.49 24.94 -15.88
CA GLY A 215 9.70 25.81 -17.05
C GLY A 215 8.64 25.70 -18.14
N ARG A 216 7.68 24.78 -18.06
CA ARG A 216 6.55 24.71 -19.00
C ARG A 216 5.43 25.66 -18.58
N GLN A 217 4.92 26.45 -19.53
CA GLN A 217 3.83 27.42 -19.28
C GLN A 217 2.45 26.75 -19.20
N ASP A 218 2.27 25.60 -19.85
CA ASP A 218 1.00 24.85 -19.93
C ASP A 218 0.88 23.75 -18.88
N ALA A 219 1.82 23.66 -17.93
CA ALA A 219 1.85 22.64 -16.91
C ALA A 219 2.20 23.19 -15.52
N LEU A 220 1.65 22.57 -14.48
CA LEU A 220 2.00 22.87 -13.10
C LEU A 220 3.31 22.17 -12.73
N PRO A 221 4.32 22.90 -12.21
CA PRO A 221 5.67 22.38 -12.04
C PRO A 221 5.81 21.33 -10.94
N GLU A 222 4.84 21.23 -10.03
CA GLU A 222 4.80 20.24 -8.97
C GLU A 222 4.49 18.82 -9.49
N ILE A 223 3.89 18.70 -10.68
CA ILE A 223 3.44 17.43 -11.25
C ILE A 223 4.65 16.53 -11.55
N TYR A 224 4.62 15.30 -11.02
CA TYR A 224 5.60 14.27 -11.31
C TYR A 224 5.12 13.27 -12.36
N SER A 225 3.86 12.78 -12.19
CA SER A 225 3.16 11.92 -13.15
C SER A 225 1.67 12.25 -13.18
N TYR A 226 0.97 11.77 -14.20
CA TYR A 226 -0.44 12.12 -14.43
C TYR A 226 -1.24 10.93 -15.00
N GLY A 227 -2.54 11.12 -15.19
CA GLY A 227 -3.41 10.06 -15.66
C GLY A 227 -3.77 9.06 -14.56
N HIS A 228 -3.89 9.53 -13.32
CA HIS A 228 -4.29 8.74 -12.15
C HIS A 228 -5.75 9.00 -11.79
N ARG A 229 -6.40 7.98 -11.19
CA ARG A 229 -7.78 8.10 -10.73
C ARG A 229 -7.87 8.51 -9.26
N ASN A 230 -7.55 7.61 -8.35
CA ASN A 230 -7.63 7.82 -6.91
C ASN A 230 -6.61 6.96 -6.19
N SER A 231 -5.40 7.44 -6.13
CA SER A 231 -4.28 6.74 -5.50
C SER A 231 -4.43 6.73 -3.98
N GLN A 232 -4.44 5.54 -3.39
CA GLN A 232 -4.66 5.32 -1.97
C GLN A 232 -3.46 4.68 -1.26
N GLY A 233 -2.37 4.42 -1.97
CA GLY A 233 -1.14 3.89 -1.42
C GLY A 233 0.10 4.38 -2.14
N LEU A 234 1.13 4.72 -1.36
CA LEU A 234 2.50 5.00 -1.81
C LEU A 234 3.47 4.23 -0.92
N ALA A 235 4.47 3.60 -1.49
CA ALA A 235 5.56 2.96 -0.77
C ALA A 235 6.87 3.09 -1.55
N VAL A 236 7.99 3.22 -0.84
CA VAL A 236 9.32 3.26 -1.41
C VAL A 236 9.95 1.89 -1.26
N ALA A 237 10.38 1.30 -2.38
CA ALA A 237 11.07 0.02 -2.39
C ALA A 237 12.54 0.17 -1.95
N ALA A 238 13.21 -0.95 -1.67
CA ALA A 238 14.61 -0.94 -1.23
C ALA A 238 15.60 -0.34 -2.24
N ASP A 239 15.24 -0.35 -3.53
CA ASP A 239 16.01 0.29 -4.61
C ASP A 239 15.73 1.80 -4.75
N GLY A 240 14.93 2.37 -3.83
CA GLY A 240 14.51 3.77 -3.85
C GLY A 240 13.37 4.09 -4.81
N SER A 241 12.88 3.11 -5.57
CA SER A 241 11.76 3.34 -6.49
C SER A 241 10.44 3.51 -5.75
N LEU A 242 9.63 4.45 -6.24
CA LEU A 242 8.30 4.69 -5.72
C LEU A 242 7.29 3.73 -6.36
N TRP A 243 6.47 3.12 -5.53
CA TRP A 243 5.35 2.29 -5.93
C TRP A 243 4.04 2.94 -5.48
N GLN A 244 3.03 2.82 -6.30
CA GLN A 244 1.71 3.42 -6.10
C GLN A 244 0.64 2.39 -6.42
N HIS A 245 -0.46 2.42 -5.67
CA HIS A 245 -1.68 1.79 -6.14
C HIS A 245 -2.81 2.81 -6.20
N GLU A 246 -3.79 2.51 -7.02
CA GLU A 246 -4.98 3.33 -7.17
C GLU A 246 -6.24 2.49 -7.37
N HIS A 247 -7.38 3.08 -6.99
CA HIS A 247 -8.69 2.49 -7.23
C HIS A 247 -9.09 2.64 -8.69
N GLY A 248 -9.47 1.53 -9.32
CA GLY A 248 -10.32 1.56 -10.51
C GLY A 248 -11.78 1.91 -10.17
N PRO A 249 -12.65 2.00 -11.17
CA PRO A 249 -14.09 2.18 -10.94
C PRO A 249 -14.75 0.85 -10.52
N GLN A 250 -15.44 0.15 -11.38
CA GLN A 250 -15.90 -1.21 -11.11
C GLN A 250 -14.85 -2.21 -11.59
N GLY A 251 -13.92 -2.62 -10.71
CA GLY A 251 -12.69 -3.33 -11.07
C GLY A 251 -11.60 -2.39 -11.59
N GLY A 252 -10.46 -2.97 -11.97
CA GLY A 252 -9.32 -2.22 -12.52
C GLY A 252 -8.55 -1.38 -11.49
N ASP A 253 -8.50 -1.82 -10.23
CA ASP A 253 -7.52 -1.29 -9.29
C ASP A 253 -6.12 -1.69 -9.78
N GLU A 254 -5.13 -0.83 -9.59
CA GLU A 254 -3.81 -1.00 -10.22
C GLU A 254 -2.66 -0.82 -9.24
N ILE A 255 -1.55 -1.53 -9.49
CA ILE A 255 -0.23 -1.23 -8.95
C ILE A 255 0.60 -0.62 -10.06
N ASN A 256 1.14 0.56 -9.82
CA ASN A 256 1.97 1.31 -10.72
C ASN A 256 3.35 1.60 -10.12
N ARG A 257 4.34 1.85 -10.98
CA ARG A 257 5.67 2.37 -10.61
C ARG A 257 5.85 3.73 -11.27
N PRO A 258 5.44 4.83 -10.60
CA PRO A 258 5.47 6.16 -11.19
C PRO A 258 6.87 6.59 -11.65
N GLN A 259 6.93 7.13 -12.85
CA GLN A 259 8.14 7.69 -13.46
C GLN A 259 7.90 9.17 -13.83
N PRO A 260 8.94 10.01 -13.86
CA PRO A 260 8.77 11.43 -14.14
C PRO A 260 8.20 11.66 -15.53
N GLY A 261 7.16 12.48 -15.62
CA GLY A 261 6.52 12.89 -16.87
C GLY A 261 5.62 11.85 -17.53
N LYS A 262 5.42 10.67 -16.92
CA LYS A 262 4.65 9.58 -17.52
C LYS A 262 3.15 9.69 -17.26
N ASN A 263 2.37 9.19 -18.23
CA ASN A 263 0.91 9.13 -18.23
C ASN A 263 0.44 7.71 -17.90
N TYR A 264 -0.36 7.55 -16.84
CA TYR A 264 -0.89 6.27 -16.36
C TYR A 264 -2.31 5.97 -16.89
N GLY A 265 -2.79 6.78 -17.82
CA GLY A 265 -3.87 6.47 -18.75
C GLY A 265 -5.28 6.79 -18.31
N TRP A 266 -5.59 6.93 -17.03
CA TRP A 266 -6.94 7.28 -16.59
C TRP A 266 -7.42 8.64 -17.13
N PRO A 267 -8.66 8.78 -17.67
CA PRO A 267 -9.69 7.76 -17.91
C PRO A 267 -9.68 7.23 -19.36
N VAL A 268 -8.63 7.43 -20.12
CA VAL A 268 -8.53 7.01 -21.53
C VAL A 268 -8.37 5.51 -21.67
N ILE A 269 -7.57 4.90 -20.77
CA ILE A 269 -7.44 3.45 -20.65
C ILE A 269 -7.72 3.03 -19.20
N THR A 270 -8.31 1.84 -19.03
CA THR A 270 -8.56 1.22 -17.72
C THR A 270 -8.95 -0.25 -17.89
N TYR A 271 -8.69 -1.05 -16.86
CA TYR A 271 -9.19 -2.44 -16.75
C TYR A 271 -10.57 -2.53 -16.08
N GLY A 272 -11.13 -1.39 -15.64
CA GLY A 272 -12.44 -1.31 -14.99
C GLY A 272 -13.54 -0.83 -15.93
N GLU A 273 -14.78 -0.89 -15.42
CA GLU A 273 -16.01 -0.47 -16.09
C GLU A 273 -16.72 0.63 -15.30
N GLU A 274 -17.68 1.32 -15.93
CA GLU A 274 -18.55 2.27 -15.22
C GLU A 274 -19.33 1.57 -14.10
N TYR A 275 -19.64 2.29 -13.04
CA TYR A 275 -20.56 1.80 -12.02
C TYR A 275 -21.95 1.56 -12.65
N GLY A 276 -22.39 0.29 -12.59
CA GLY A 276 -23.61 -0.14 -13.28
C GLY A 276 -23.37 -0.74 -14.68
N GLY A 277 -22.11 -0.86 -15.08
CA GLY A 277 -21.69 -1.45 -16.35
C GLY A 277 -21.46 -0.43 -17.46
N GLY A 278 -20.65 -0.79 -18.42
CA GLY A 278 -20.32 0.03 -19.57
C GLY A 278 -18.83 0.36 -19.66
N LYS A 279 -18.38 0.56 -20.89
CA LYS A 279 -16.98 0.81 -21.21
C LYS A 279 -16.58 2.23 -20.81
N ILE A 280 -15.39 2.35 -20.23
CA ILE A 280 -14.70 3.63 -20.01
C ILE A 280 -13.57 3.76 -21.03
N GLY A 281 -13.45 4.95 -21.63
CA GLY A 281 -12.35 5.28 -22.52
C GLY A 281 -12.26 4.38 -23.76
N GLU A 282 -11.02 4.16 -24.22
CA GLU A 282 -10.73 3.49 -25.50
C GLU A 282 -10.42 2.00 -25.33
N GLY A 283 -10.02 1.56 -24.12
CA GLY A 283 -9.65 0.17 -23.85
C GLY A 283 -8.71 0.05 -22.67
N THR A 284 -7.88 -1.02 -22.67
CA THR A 284 -6.92 -1.27 -21.58
C THR A 284 -5.50 -0.79 -21.89
N GLN A 285 -5.21 -0.48 -23.17
CA GLN A 285 -3.87 -0.09 -23.62
C GLN A 285 -3.94 1.02 -24.67
N LYS A 286 -2.98 1.94 -24.63
CA LYS A 286 -2.78 2.97 -25.66
C LYS A 286 -1.32 3.41 -25.69
N ALA A 287 -0.79 3.68 -26.88
CA ALA A 287 0.57 4.20 -27.04
C ALA A 287 0.77 5.50 -26.26
N GLY A 288 1.89 5.63 -25.56
CA GLY A 288 2.21 6.79 -24.71
C GLY A 288 1.55 6.77 -23.33
N MET A 289 0.87 5.68 -22.96
CA MET A 289 0.31 5.45 -21.63
C MET A 289 0.92 4.20 -21.00
N GLU A 290 1.33 4.31 -19.74
CA GLU A 290 2.01 3.25 -19.01
C GLU A 290 1.01 2.16 -18.61
N GLN A 291 1.49 0.92 -18.54
CA GLN A 291 0.70 -0.22 -18.10
C GLN A 291 0.99 -0.51 -16.62
N PRO A 292 -0.01 -0.96 -15.83
CA PRO A 292 0.21 -1.34 -14.46
C PRO A 292 1.09 -2.59 -14.34
N LEU A 293 1.84 -2.68 -13.25
CA LEU A 293 2.61 -3.88 -12.88
C LEU A 293 1.70 -5.03 -12.43
N HIS A 294 0.52 -4.69 -11.93
CA HIS A 294 -0.52 -5.60 -11.48
C HIS A 294 -1.87 -4.88 -11.45
N TYR A 295 -2.97 -5.61 -11.65
CA TYR A 295 -4.32 -5.05 -11.53
C TYR A 295 -5.30 -6.08 -10.96
N TRP A 296 -6.42 -5.60 -10.42
CA TRP A 296 -7.47 -6.45 -9.83
C TRP A 296 -8.82 -6.25 -10.50
N VAL A 297 -9.38 -7.36 -10.99
CA VAL A 297 -10.77 -7.47 -11.43
C VAL A 297 -11.31 -8.76 -10.83
N PRO A 298 -12.28 -8.68 -9.91
CA PRO A 298 -12.96 -7.51 -9.37
C PRO A 298 -12.07 -6.67 -8.45
N SER A 299 -12.48 -5.41 -8.21
CA SER A 299 -11.82 -4.49 -7.29
C SER A 299 -11.71 -5.05 -5.87
N ILE A 300 -10.54 -4.87 -5.25
CA ILE A 300 -10.30 -5.11 -3.82
C ILE A 300 -10.48 -3.86 -2.97
N ALA A 301 -10.59 -2.68 -3.61
CA ALA A 301 -10.48 -1.36 -3.02
C ALA A 301 -9.19 -1.22 -2.19
N PRO A 302 -8.01 -1.17 -2.84
CA PRO A 302 -6.73 -1.14 -2.15
C PRO A 302 -6.58 0.12 -1.29
N SER A 303 -5.88 0.02 -0.16
CA SER A 303 -5.77 1.07 0.84
C SER A 303 -4.31 1.37 1.22
N GLY A 304 -3.88 1.19 2.47
CA GLY A 304 -2.47 1.31 2.81
C GLY A 304 -1.62 0.20 2.19
N MET A 305 -0.34 0.50 1.96
CA MET A 305 0.62 -0.51 1.50
C MET A 305 2.00 -0.29 2.08
N ALA A 306 2.75 -1.38 2.26
CA ALA A 306 4.11 -1.36 2.75
C ALA A 306 4.94 -2.51 2.19
N PHE A 307 6.21 -2.27 1.86
CA PHE A 307 7.17 -3.34 1.66
C PHE A 307 7.58 -3.94 3.00
N VAL A 308 7.71 -5.26 3.06
CA VAL A 308 8.29 -5.94 4.21
C VAL A 308 9.81 -5.92 4.08
N THR A 309 10.47 -5.11 4.89
CA THR A 309 11.94 -4.98 4.89
C THR A 309 12.59 -5.79 6.01
N SER A 310 11.83 -6.17 7.03
CA SER A 310 12.29 -6.92 8.20
C SER A 310 12.56 -8.38 7.89
N ASP A 311 13.60 -8.95 8.49
CA ASP A 311 13.91 -10.37 8.44
C ASP A 311 13.03 -11.23 9.38
N ARG A 312 12.25 -10.61 10.26
CA ARG A 312 11.45 -11.29 11.29
C ARG A 312 10.43 -12.28 10.74
N TYR A 313 9.97 -12.07 9.52
CA TYR A 313 8.98 -12.92 8.85
C TYR A 313 9.59 -13.98 7.92
N GLY A 314 10.91 -14.02 7.86
CA GLY A 314 11.64 -14.94 6.97
C GLY A 314 11.57 -14.56 5.48
N PRO A 315 12.24 -15.36 4.63
CA PRO A 315 12.47 -15.02 3.22
C PRO A 315 11.20 -14.99 2.37
N ALA A 316 10.12 -15.68 2.77
CA ALA A 316 8.85 -15.67 2.04
C ALA A 316 8.09 -14.33 2.16
N TRP A 317 8.44 -13.50 3.13
CA TRP A 317 7.83 -12.19 3.36
C TRP A 317 8.76 -11.03 3.01
N LYS A 318 10.06 -11.18 3.26
CA LYS A 318 11.04 -10.13 3.00
C LYS A 318 11.02 -9.72 1.53
N GLY A 319 10.90 -8.43 1.27
CA GLY A 319 10.80 -7.87 -0.08
C GLY A 319 9.40 -7.97 -0.71
N SER A 320 8.42 -8.63 -0.07
CA SER A 320 7.04 -8.60 -0.57
C SER A 320 6.38 -7.26 -0.31
N LEU A 321 5.41 -6.90 -1.16
CA LEU A 321 4.55 -5.73 -0.98
C LEU A 321 3.21 -6.18 -0.39
N LEU A 322 2.85 -5.64 0.75
CA LEU A 322 1.55 -5.87 1.38
C LEU A 322 0.60 -4.74 1.03
N VAL A 323 -0.62 -5.08 0.61
CA VAL A 323 -1.68 -4.13 0.25
C VAL A 323 -2.96 -4.46 1.02
N GLY A 324 -3.45 -3.53 1.80
CA GLY A 324 -4.73 -3.66 2.49
C GLY A 324 -5.89 -3.55 1.53
N GLY A 325 -6.95 -4.33 1.73
CA GLY A 325 -8.16 -4.28 0.94
C GLY A 325 -9.39 -3.91 1.77
N LEU A 326 -10.06 -2.82 1.40
CA LEU A 326 -11.29 -2.38 2.06
C LEU A 326 -12.49 -3.23 1.65
N LYS A 327 -12.61 -3.56 0.36
CA LYS A 327 -13.71 -4.36 -0.17
C LYS A 327 -13.44 -5.85 0.03
N SER A 328 -12.23 -6.30 -0.25
CA SER A 328 -11.84 -7.71 -0.08
C SER A 328 -11.71 -8.13 1.37
N ARG A 329 -11.59 -7.19 2.32
CA ARG A 329 -11.39 -7.46 3.76
C ARG A 329 -10.23 -8.41 4.01
N SER A 330 -9.11 -8.15 3.35
CA SER A 330 -7.92 -9.00 3.35
C SER A 330 -6.67 -8.17 3.16
N VAL A 331 -5.52 -8.81 3.29
CA VAL A 331 -4.22 -8.26 2.86
C VAL A 331 -3.77 -9.03 1.63
N ALA A 332 -3.54 -8.35 0.52
CA ALA A 332 -2.85 -8.93 -0.62
C ALA A 332 -1.33 -8.87 -0.38
N GLN A 333 -0.68 -10.03 -0.32
CA GLN A 333 0.78 -10.15 -0.33
C GLN A 333 1.23 -10.37 -1.76
N LEU A 334 1.92 -9.39 -2.32
CA LEU A 334 2.48 -9.45 -3.66
C LEU A 334 3.96 -9.86 -3.59
N THR A 335 4.31 -10.92 -4.29
CA THR A 335 5.71 -11.30 -4.49
C THR A 335 6.31 -10.37 -5.54
N VAL A 336 7.35 -9.63 -5.15
CA VAL A 336 8.05 -8.72 -6.05
C VAL A 336 9.43 -9.29 -6.38
N LYS A 337 9.73 -9.42 -7.66
CA LYS A 337 11.03 -9.86 -8.16
C LYS A 337 11.43 -9.02 -9.37
N ASP A 338 12.65 -8.48 -9.36
CA ASP A 338 13.20 -7.65 -10.45
C ASP A 338 12.25 -6.51 -10.87
N GLY A 339 11.64 -5.84 -9.87
CA GLY A 339 10.71 -4.72 -10.08
C GLY A 339 9.37 -5.12 -10.71
N LYS A 340 9.00 -6.40 -10.72
CA LYS A 340 7.74 -6.93 -11.25
C LYS A 340 6.97 -7.69 -10.17
N VAL A 341 5.64 -7.66 -10.24
CA VAL A 341 4.78 -8.54 -9.44
C VAL A 341 4.72 -9.90 -10.12
N THR A 342 5.17 -10.94 -9.41
CA THR A 342 5.26 -12.31 -9.95
C THR A 342 4.29 -13.28 -9.28
N GLY A 343 3.60 -12.86 -8.23
CA GLY A 343 2.60 -13.69 -7.54
C GLY A 343 1.81 -12.89 -6.51
N GLU A 344 0.65 -13.41 -6.14
CA GLU A 344 -0.25 -12.85 -5.14
C GLU A 344 -0.77 -13.95 -4.21
N LYS A 345 -0.89 -13.63 -2.92
CA LYS A 345 -1.64 -14.41 -1.92
C LYS A 345 -2.60 -13.50 -1.19
N ARG A 346 -3.81 -13.98 -0.92
CA ARG A 346 -4.78 -13.30 -0.05
C ARG A 346 -4.62 -13.84 1.36
N LEU A 347 -4.44 -12.94 2.31
CA LEU A 347 -4.17 -13.25 3.70
C LEU A 347 -5.19 -12.57 4.59
N TYR A 348 -5.48 -13.20 5.74
CA TYR A 348 -6.31 -12.62 6.81
C TYR A 348 -7.76 -12.32 6.45
N GLU A 349 -8.34 -13.02 5.47
CA GLU A 349 -9.77 -12.91 5.12
C GLU A 349 -10.66 -13.29 6.32
N SER A 350 -10.21 -14.22 7.16
CA SER A 350 -10.91 -14.65 8.37
C SER A 350 -11.08 -13.55 9.45
N LEU A 351 -10.30 -12.45 9.36
CA LEU A 351 -10.52 -11.30 10.25
C LEU A 351 -11.86 -10.62 9.98
N GLY A 352 -12.38 -10.72 8.74
CA GLY A 352 -13.63 -10.06 8.34
C GLY A 352 -13.56 -8.52 8.36
N GLU A 353 -12.38 -7.94 8.55
CA GLU A 353 -12.16 -6.51 8.75
C GLU A 353 -11.78 -5.81 7.44
N ARG A 354 -12.28 -4.61 7.25
CA ARG A 354 -11.84 -3.71 6.19
C ARG A 354 -10.46 -3.17 6.58
N ILE A 355 -9.42 -3.53 5.84
CA ILE A 355 -8.05 -3.06 6.14
C ILE A 355 -7.87 -1.67 5.54
N ARG A 356 -7.61 -0.66 6.39
CA ARG A 356 -7.46 0.75 6.00
C ARG A 356 -6.01 1.15 5.76
N ASP A 357 -5.09 0.70 6.62
CA ASP A 357 -3.67 1.01 6.46
C ASP A 357 -2.79 -0.19 6.78
N VAL A 358 -1.62 -0.24 6.19
CA VAL A 358 -0.60 -1.28 6.39
C VAL A 358 0.74 -0.58 6.53
N ARG A 359 1.41 -0.78 7.66
CA ARG A 359 2.73 -0.19 7.94
C ARG A 359 3.65 -1.21 8.60
N GLN A 360 4.95 -1.07 8.40
CA GLN A 360 5.96 -1.77 9.19
C GLN A 360 6.47 -0.83 10.28
N GLY A 361 6.41 -1.27 11.54
CA GLY A 361 6.89 -0.52 12.69
C GLY A 361 8.42 -0.51 12.81
N ALA A 362 8.94 0.37 13.70
CA ALA A 362 10.37 0.45 14.01
C ALA A 362 10.91 -0.85 14.67
N ASP A 363 10.04 -1.67 15.22
CA ASP A 363 10.34 -3.00 15.75
C ASP A 363 10.43 -4.08 14.66
N GLY A 364 10.20 -3.70 13.40
CA GLY A 364 10.18 -4.59 12.25
C GLY A 364 8.91 -5.42 12.09
N LEU A 365 7.89 -5.20 12.93
CA LEU A 365 6.60 -5.88 12.82
C LEU A 365 5.66 -5.12 11.88
N VAL A 366 4.77 -5.86 11.24
CA VAL A 366 3.72 -5.30 10.39
C VAL A 366 2.48 -5.02 11.23
N TYR A 367 1.90 -3.86 11.00
CA TYR A 367 0.68 -3.39 11.64
C TYR A 367 -0.40 -3.12 10.60
N LEU A 368 -1.61 -3.58 10.90
CA LEU A 368 -2.80 -3.34 10.10
C LEU A 368 -3.73 -2.43 10.88
N LEU A 369 -4.23 -1.39 10.24
CA LEU A 369 -5.28 -0.53 10.78
C LEU A 369 -6.59 -0.91 10.11
N THR A 370 -7.67 -1.11 10.87
CA THR A 370 -8.97 -1.39 10.30
C THR A 370 -9.79 -0.12 10.10
N ASP A 371 -10.75 -0.17 9.17
CA ASP A 371 -11.65 0.94 8.82
C ASP A 371 -12.94 0.89 9.66
N GLY A 372 -13.59 2.05 9.84
CA GLY A 372 -14.92 2.13 10.46
C GLY A 372 -14.95 2.83 11.81
N PRO A 373 -16.15 2.90 12.44
CA PRO A 373 -16.36 3.69 13.67
C PRO A 373 -15.71 3.08 14.92
N ASP A 374 -15.28 1.82 14.86
CA ASP A 374 -14.57 1.12 15.92
C ASP A 374 -13.30 0.47 15.34
N GLY A 375 -12.40 1.32 14.84
CA GLY A 375 -11.14 0.91 14.23
C GLY A 375 -10.20 0.23 15.23
N LYS A 376 -9.40 -0.71 14.73
CA LYS A 376 -8.46 -1.51 15.51
C LYS A 376 -7.05 -1.41 14.91
N LEU A 377 -6.05 -1.47 15.77
CA LEU A 377 -4.66 -1.71 15.40
C LEU A 377 -4.32 -3.17 15.66
N ILE A 378 -3.94 -3.88 14.60
CA ILE A 378 -3.62 -5.30 14.63
C ILE A 378 -2.14 -5.47 14.33
N ARG A 379 -1.41 -6.11 15.24
CA ARG A 379 0.00 -6.47 15.05
C ARG A 379 0.09 -7.89 14.49
N LEU A 380 0.90 -8.08 13.47
CA LEU A 380 1.23 -9.40 12.93
C LEU A 380 2.51 -9.93 13.60
N THR A 381 2.38 -10.94 14.43
CA THR A 381 3.51 -11.55 15.14
C THR A 381 4.01 -12.78 14.37
N PRO A 382 5.31 -12.87 14.01
CA PRO A 382 5.87 -14.03 13.36
C PRO A 382 5.63 -15.30 14.18
N SER A 383 5.35 -16.42 13.50
CA SER A 383 5.19 -17.72 14.16
C SER A 383 6.58 -18.28 14.49
N GLY A 384 6.82 -18.66 15.74
CA GLY A 384 8.09 -19.29 16.17
C GLY A 384 9.10 -18.33 16.81
N THR A 385 8.65 -17.17 17.32
CA THR A 385 9.46 -16.31 18.22
C THR A 385 9.10 -16.53 19.66
#